data_1a4781feb45e58a35373560311186ecb
#
_entry.id   1a4781feb45e58a35373560311186ecb
#
_cell.length_a   1.000
_cell.length_b   1.000
_cell.length_c   1.000
_cell.angle_alpha   90.00
_cell.angle_beta   90.00
_cell.angle_gamma   90.00
#
_symmetry.space_group_name_H-M   'P 1'
#
loop_
_entity.id
_entity.type
_entity.pdbx_description
1 polymer ?
#
loop_
_entity_poly.entity_id
_entity_poly.type
_entity_poly.pdbx_seq_one_letter_code
_entity_poly.pdbx_strand_id
1 'polypeptide(L)'
;VTSLFTRLSRRVVPGHVRHVHPVPHRDAQGLVAKVYDQMERDFGMIAPPVALHAPAPTVLSASWVLLREILLVDGRVDRATKEAVAAAVSLGNRCPYCVDVHSTTFLGLVGGDEARAVAADRIDTIADPRLRELVRWGRLSGGAERPAPPFTPAEAPELIGTAVAFHHFNRMVNIFLQESPLPPVRGRVRGAVRRGAAGIMGRLAGGGTGPGGSLDLLPPAVSPPGLEWAAGQPHIAEAARRALAAVEDSAARSVPEQVRQLVTDRLATGPPPGPGPVNRPWLAEVTAGLPDEHRPAARLALLTAFASYQVTDAVVAECRARGQDDTELITLAGWAALSAARQVGTRLYSDLTTCGVAARCADRPGGAE
;
A
#
# COMPACT_ATOMS: atom_id res chain seq x y z
N VAL A 1 -28.41 -9.16 -1.29
CA VAL A 1 -29.06 -8.13 -0.47
C VAL A 1 -27.97 -7.30 0.17
N THR A 2 -27.82 -6.03 -0.27
CA THR A 2 -26.82 -5.09 0.25
C THR A 2 -27.11 -4.81 1.72
N SER A 3 -26.16 -5.07 2.60
CA SER A 3 -26.35 -4.86 4.05
C SER A 3 -26.56 -3.37 4.39
N LEU A 4 -27.22 -3.07 5.52
CA LEU A 4 -27.34 -1.69 6.01
C LEU A 4 -25.96 -1.03 6.19
N PHE A 5 -24.97 -1.80 6.64
CA PHE A 5 -23.59 -1.36 6.81
C PHE A 5 -22.98 -0.91 5.48
N THR A 6 -23.14 -1.70 4.41
CA THR A 6 -22.66 -1.37 3.05
C THR A 6 -23.27 -0.06 2.54
N ARG A 7 -24.59 0.15 2.78
CA ARG A 7 -25.25 1.41 2.40
C ARG A 7 -24.73 2.62 3.19
N LEU A 8 -24.42 2.44 4.47
CA LEU A 8 -23.86 3.51 5.31
C LEU A 8 -22.43 3.85 4.88
N SER A 9 -21.60 2.84 4.53
CA SER A 9 -20.22 3.05 4.08
C SER A 9 -20.13 3.96 2.84
N ARG A 10 -21.11 3.85 1.91
CA ARG A 10 -21.18 4.73 0.71
C ARG A 10 -21.25 6.22 1.05
N ARG A 11 -21.83 6.58 2.21
CA ARG A 11 -21.99 7.98 2.67
C ARG A 11 -20.75 8.50 3.40
N VAL A 12 -19.94 7.58 3.92
CA VAL A 12 -18.76 7.93 4.74
C VAL A 12 -17.55 8.30 3.88
N VAL A 13 -17.41 7.68 2.71
CA VAL A 13 -16.26 7.84 1.82
C VAL A 13 -15.90 9.30 1.54
N PRO A 14 -16.83 10.19 1.10
CA PRO A 14 -16.46 11.58 0.78
C PRO A 14 -15.91 12.35 1.98
N GLY A 15 -16.38 12.06 3.20
CA GLY A 15 -15.92 12.73 4.41
C GLY A 15 -14.52 12.36 4.87
N HIS A 16 -13.93 11.28 4.34
CA HIS A 16 -12.58 10.83 4.67
C HIS A 16 -11.54 11.29 3.66
N VAL A 17 -11.94 11.67 2.44
CA VAL A 17 -11.01 12.04 1.36
C VAL A 17 -10.67 13.53 1.42
N ARG A 18 -9.40 13.84 1.23
CA ARG A 18 -8.85 15.20 1.15
C ARG A 18 -8.27 15.46 -0.25
N HIS A 19 -8.20 16.70 -0.64
CA HIS A 19 -7.56 17.20 -1.85
C HIS A 19 -8.21 16.80 -3.18
N VAL A 20 -8.95 15.69 -3.23
CA VAL A 20 -9.65 15.21 -4.43
C VAL A 20 -11.09 14.82 -4.07
N HIS A 21 -11.94 14.70 -5.09
CA HIS A 21 -13.36 14.35 -4.92
C HIS A 21 -13.59 12.92 -5.45
N PRO A 22 -13.76 11.93 -4.57
CA PRO A 22 -14.07 10.57 -5.01
C PRO A 22 -15.41 10.55 -5.73
N VAL A 23 -15.52 9.72 -6.77
CA VAL A 23 -16.78 9.53 -7.50
C VAL A 23 -17.83 8.92 -6.56
N PRO A 24 -18.98 9.57 -6.33
CA PRO A 24 -20.04 8.99 -5.51
C PRO A 24 -20.57 7.69 -6.14
N HIS A 25 -20.97 6.73 -5.28
CA HIS A 25 -21.46 5.42 -5.77
C HIS A 25 -22.58 5.54 -6.81
N ARG A 26 -23.52 6.48 -6.62
CA ARG A 26 -24.64 6.70 -7.55
C ARG A 26 -24.22 7.21 -8.92
N ASP A 27 -23.06 7.86 -9.00
CA ASP A 27 -22.53 8.50 -10.21
C ASP A 27 -21.44 7.63 -10.86
N ALA A 28 -21.11 6.47 -10.25
CA ALA A 28 -20.10 5.55 -10.71
C ALA A 28 -20.51 4.89 -12.04
N GLN A 29 -19.60 4.91 -13.01
CA GLN A 29 -19.77 4.28 -14.32
C GLN A 29 -18.52 3.51 -14.74
N GLY A 30 -18.63 2.64 -15.75
CA GLY A 30 -17.50 1.93 -16.34
C GLY A 30 -16.67 1.17 -15.32
N LEU A 31 -15.35 1.40 -15.29
CA LEU A 31 -14.42 0.75 -14.34
C LEU A 31 -14.72 1.11 -12.89
N VAL A 32 -15.12 2.35 -12.60
CA VAL A 32 -15.43 2.78 -11.22
C VAL A 32 -16.59 1.98 -10.66
N ALA A 33 -17.68 1.81 -11.44
CA ALA A 33 -18.82 1.01 -11.01
C ALA A 33 -18.43 -0.46 -10.77
N LYS A 34 -17.67 -1.06 -11.70
CA LYS A 34 -17.20 -2.45 -11.58
C LYS A 34 -16.33 -2.65 -10.32
N VAL A 35 -15.42 -1.72 -10.02
CA VAL A 35 -14.58 -1.80 -8.82
C VAL A 35 -15.45 -1.66 -7.56
N TYR A 36 -16.37 -0.73 -7.52
CA TYR A 36 -17.26 -0.54 -6.36
C TYR A 36 -18.15 -1.77 -6.11
N ASP A 37 -18.69 -2.38 -7.16
CA ASP A 37 -19.47 -3.62 -7.06
C ASP A 37 -18.62 -4.78 -6.52
N GLN A 38 -17.37 -4.91 -6.98
CA GLN A 38 -16.45 -5.92 -6.47
C GLN A 38 -16.07 -5.66 -5.00
N MET A 39 -15.81 -4.41 -4.61
CA MET A 39 -15.51 -4.06 -3.22
C MET A 39 -16.68 -4.39 -2.28
N GLU A 40 -17.91 -4.09 -2.67
CA GLU A 40 -19.08 -4.43 -1.86
C GLU A 40 -19.30 -5.94 -1.76
N ARG A 41 -19.03 -6.70 -2.82
CA ARG A 41 -19.17 -8.14 -2.85
C ARG A 41 -18.06 -8.86 -2.05
N ASP A 42 -16.79 -8.49 -2.29
CA ASP A 42 -15.62 -9.23 -1.83
C ASP A 42 -15.02 -8.66 -0.53
N PHE A 43 -15.25 -7.37 -0.25
CA PHE A 43 -14.76 -6.69 0.94
C PHE A 43 -15.90 -6.23 1.88
N GLY A 44 -17.16 -6.25 1.40
CA GLY A 44 -18.35 -5.91 2.16
C GLY A 44 -18.66 -4.42 2.29
N MET A 45 -17.78 -3.54 1.78
CA MET A 45 -17.96 -2.08 1.82
C MET A 45 -17.11 -1.37 0.77
N ILE A 46 -17.49 -0.13 0.43
CA ILE A 46 -16.59 0.75 -0.33
C ILE A 46 -15.56 1.34 0.65
N ALA A 47 -14.31 0.88 0.54
CA ALA A 47 -13.22 1.29 1.42
C ALA A 47 -12.63 2.64 0.98
N PRO A 48 -12.57 3.67 1.84
CA PRO A 48 -12.00 4.97 1.49
C PRO A 48 -10.57 4.90 0.90
N PRO A 49 -9.65 4.04 1.40
CA PRO A 49 -8.32 3.89 0.81
C PRO A 49 -8.29 3.44 -0.65
N VAL A 50 -9.32 2.75 -1.13
CA VAL A 50 -9.46 2.38 -2.55
C VAL A 50 -10.23 3.46 -3.29
N ALA A 51 -11.35 3.93 -2.74
CA ALA A 51 -12.24 4.88 -3.38
C ALA A 51 -11.60 6.26 -3.65
N LEU A 52 -10.57 6.65 -2.91
CA LEU A 52 -9.80 7.89 -3.16
C LEU A 52 -9.20 7.93 -4.58
N HIS A 53 -8.98 6.76 -5.20
CA HIS A 53 -8.43 6.65 -6.55
C HIS A 53 -9.48 6.82 -7.66
N ALA A 54 -10.77 6.94 -7.31
CA ALA A 54 -11.87 6.97 -8.27
C ALA A 54 -11.79 8.07 -9.36
N PRO A 55 -11.19 9.25 -9.11
CA PRO A 55 -10.98 10.24 -10.18
C PRO A 55 -10.10 9.74 -11.33
N ALA A 56 -9.22 8.74 -11.10
CA ALA A 56 -8.40 8.09 -12.11
C ALA A 56 -8.77 6.60 -12.22
N PRO A 57 -9.77 6.21 -13.04
CA PRO A 57 -10.34 4.86 -13.05
C PRO A 57 -9.34 3.73 -13.29
N THR A 58 -8.28 3.98 -14.08
CA THR A 58 -7.19 3.02 -14.30
C THR A 58 -6.37 2.80 -13.02
N VAL A 59 -6.03 3.86 -12.29
CA VAL A 59 -5.30 3.78 -11.01
C VAL A 59 -6.16 3.13 -9.94
N LEU A 60 -7.47 3.44 -9.90
CA LEU A 60 -8.44 2.77 -9.04
C LEU A 60 -8.45 1.25 -9.28
N SER A 61 -8.57 0.84 -10.55
CA SER A 61 -8.60 -0.58 -10.92
C SER A 61 -7.29 -1.28 -10.54
N ALA A 62 -6.14 -0.65 -10.79
CA ALA A 62 -4.83 -1.18 -10.44
C ALA A 62 -4.66 -1.36 -8.92
N SER A 63 -5.06 -0.35 -8.13
CA SER A 63 -5.02 -0.41 -6.67
C SER A 63 -5.94 -1.51 -6.14
N TRP A 64 -7.17 -1.63 -6.67
CA TRP A 64 -8.10 -2.68 -6.27
C TRP A 64 -7.60 -4.08 -6.62
N VAL A 65 -7.14 -4.29 -7.85
CA VAL A 65 -6.60 -5.58 -8.31
C VAL A 65 -5.46 -6.05 -7.41
N LEU A 66 -4.51 -5.16 -7.09
CA LEU A 66 -3.42 -5.47 -6.16
C LEU A 66 -3.95 -5.85 -4.77
N LEU A 67 -4.81 -5.02 -4.19
CA LEU A 67 -5.33 -5.27 -2.84
C LEU A 67 -6.10 -6.58 -2.78
N ARG A 68 -7.01 -6.81 -3.73
CA ARG A 68 -7.86 -7.98 -3.75
C ARG A 68 -7.06 -9.26 -3.90
N GLU A 69 -6.22 -9.34 -4.92
CA GLU A 69 -5.51 -10.58 -5.25
C GLU A 69 -4.42 -10.93 -4.21
N ILE A 70 -3.87 -9.94 -3.50
CA ILE A 70 -2.83 -10.16 -2.50
C ILE A 70 -3.44 -10.36 -1.09
N LEU A 71 -4.36 -9.47 -0.70
CA LEU A 71 -4.84 -9.43 0.68
C LEU A 71 -6.11 -10.28 0.89
N LEU A 72 -7.07 -10.27 -0.06
CA LEU A 72 -8.39 -10.89 0.15
C LEU A 72 -8.43 -12.34 -0.29
N VAL A 73 -7.62 -12.74 -1.26
CA VAL A 73 -7.58 -14.14 -1.74
C VAL A 73 -6.97 -15.04 -0.69
N ASP A 74 -7.63 -16.16 -0.42
CA ASP A 74 -7.10 -17.21 0.44
C ASP A 74 -5.84 -17.82 -0.19
N GLY A 75 -4.84 -18.09 0.64
CA GLY A 75 -3.56 -18.57 0.19
C GLY A 75 -2.83 -19.41 1.23
N ARG A 76 -1.51 -19.46 1.14
CA ARG A 76 -0.64 -20.16 2.11
C ARG A 76 -0.53 -19.41 3.43
N VAL A 77 -0.58 -18.06 3.35
CA VAL A 77 -0.54 -17.17 4.49
C VAL A 77 -1.97 -16.79 4.87
N ASP A 78 -2.35 -17.04 6.09
CA ASP A 78 -3.68 -16.71 6.60
C ASP A 78 -3.93 -15.19 6.62
N ARG A 79 -5.19 -14.80 6.61
CA ARG A 79 -5.59 -13.41 6.58
C ARG A 79 -5.10 -12.62 7.79
N ALA A 80 -5.07 -13.19 8.97
CA ALA A 80 -4.63 -12.51 10.18
C ALA A 80 -3.15 -12.15 10.10
N THR A 81 -2.32 -13.06 9.62
CA THR A 81 -0.89 -12.80 9.36
C THR A 81 -0.69 -11.67 8.34
N LYS A 82 -1.43 -11.68 7.24
CA LYS A 82 -1.38 -10.57 6.23
C LYS A 82 -1.79 -9.24 6.85
N GLU A 83 -2.81 -9.19 7.72
CA GLU A 83 -3.25 -7.97 8.41
C GLU A 83 -2.21 -7.46 9.42
N ALA A 84 -1.53 -8.36 10.14
CA ALA A 84 -0.45 -7.99 11.05
C ALA A 84 0.74 -7.38 10.30
N VAL A 85 1.13 -7.97 9.16
CA VAL A 85 2.18 -7.42 8.27
C VAL A 85 1.74 -6.08 7.69
N ALA A 86 0.49 -5.95 7.25
CA ALA A 86 -0.08 -4.69 6.75
C ALA A 86 -0.01 -3.57 7.80
N ALA A 87 -0.39 -3.86 9.05
CA ALA A 87 -0.28 -2.92 10.16
C ALA A 87 1.19 -2.53 10.43
N ALA A 88 2.10 -3.50 10.39
CA ALA A 88 3.53 -3.28 10.62
C ALA A 88 4.16 -2.40 9.54
N VAL A 89 3.88 -2.67 8.25
CA VAL A 89 4.31 -1.82 7.13
C VAL A 89 3.76 -0.41 7.28
N SER A 90 2.50 -0.29 7.74
CA SER A 90 1.85 1.01 7.96
C SER A 90 2.50 1.82 9.08
N LEU A 91 2.99 1.17 10.15
CA LEU A 91 3.83 1.80 11.17
C LEU A 91 5.14 2.33 10.56
N GLY A 92 5.81 1.53 9.73
CA GLY A 92 7.03 1.92 9.02
C GLY A 92 6.84 3.15 8.14
N ASN A 93 5.73 3.21 7.43
CA ASN A 93 5.37 4.29 6.52
C ASN A 93 4.70 5.49 7.21
N ARG A 94 4.58 5.48 8.54
CA ARG A 94 3.93 6.54 9.33
C ARG A 94 2.51 6.85 8.83
N CYS A 95 1.71 5.80 8.58
CA CYS A 95 0.32 5.93 8.15
C CYS A 95 -0.66 5.58 9.29
N PRO A 96 -1.05 6.52 10.15
CA PRO A 96 -1.89 6.24 11.31
C PRO A 96 -3.26 5.68 10.93
N TYR A 97 -3.86 6.14 9.83
CA TYR A 97 -5.11 5.60 9.30
C TYR A 97 -5.02 4.10 9.03
N CYS A 98 -3.99 3.67 8.31
CA CYS A 98 -3.80 2.27 7.96
C CYS A 98 -3.43 1.41 9.18
N VAL A 99 -2.64 1.96 10.12
CA VAL A 99 -2.36 1.29 11.40
C VAL A 99 -3.67 1.01 12.14
N ASP A 100 -4.55 2.00 12.26
CA ASP A 100 -5.86 1.85 12.94
C ASP A 100 -6.73 0.79 12.24
N VAL A 101 -6.83 0.80 10.91
CA VAL A 101 -7.63 -0.16 10.14
C VAL A 101 -7.10 -1.58 10.32
N HIS A 102 -5.83 -1.83 9.97
CA HIS A 102 -5.28 -3.18 9.90
C HIS A 102 -5.04 -3.80 11.26
N SER A 103 -4.61 -3.02 12.26
CA SER A 103 -4.53 -3.53 13.64
C SER A 103 -5.91 -3.80 14.26
N THR A 104 -6.95 -3.06 13.84
CA THR A 104 -8.33 -3.32 14.28
C THR A 104 -8.90 -4.55 13.60
N THR A 105 -8.61 -4.78 12.32
CA THR A 105 -8.97 -6.00 11.59
C THR A 105 -8.26 -7.21 12.19
N PHE A 106 -6.95 -7.11 12.43
CA PHE A 106 -6.18 -8.16 13.10
C PHE A 106 -6.76 -8.50 14.48
N LEU A 107 -7.09 -7.49 15.29
CA LEU A 107 -7.76 -7.69 16.57
C LEU A 107 -9.12 -8.41 16.43
N GLY A 108 -9.85 -8.12 15.37
CA GLY A 108 -11.14 -8.77 15.09
C GLY A 108 -11.00 -10.24 14.65
N LEU A 109 -9.88 -10.61 14.04
CA LEU A 109 -9.61 -11.96 13.57
C LEU A 109 -9.06 -12.87 14.67
N VAL A 110 -8.09 -12.38 15.46
CA VAL A 110 -7.39 -13.24 16.45
C VAL A 110 -7.68 -12.88 17.91
N GLY A 111 -8.17 -11.64 18.17
CA GLY A 111 -8.34 -11.15 19.54
C GLY A 111 -6.99 -10.90 20.25
N GLY A 112 -7.05 -10.77 21.56
CA GLY A 112 -5.87 -10.89 22.44
C GLY A 112 -4.95 -9.68 22.55
N ASP A 113 -3.83 -9.91 23.24
CA ASP A 113 -2.83 -8.89 23.56
C ASP A 113 -1.86 -8.62 22.40
N GLU A 114 -1.64 -9.59 21.52
CA GLU A 114 -0.75 -9.48 20.37
C GLU A 114 -1.22 -8.42 19.38
N ALA A 115 -2.53 -8.42 19.06
CA ALA A 115 -3.10 -7.39 18.21
C ALA A 115 -2.97 -5.99 18.82
N ARG A 116 -3.04 -5.87 20.15
CA ARG A 116 -2.80 -4.62 20.87
C ARG A 116 -1.31 -4.22 20.85
N ALA A 117 -0.41 -5.21 20.92
CA ALA A 117 1.03 -4.98 20.84
C ALA A 117 1.43 -4.45 19.45
N VAL A 118 0.92 -5.05 18.37
CA VAL A 118 1.12 -4.57 17.00
C VAL A 118 0.62 -3.14 16.84
N ALA A 119 -0.61 -2.86 17.28
CA ALA A 119 -1.20 -1.51 17.18
C ALA A 119 -0.44 -0.42 17.94
N ALA A 120 0.27 -0.80 19.01
CA ALA A 120 1.01 0.10 19.89
C ALA A 120 2.52 0.14 19.56
N ASP A 121 2.95 -0.47 18.45
CA ASP A 121 4.38 -0.62 18.06
C ASP A 121 5.24 -1.26 19.17
N ARG A 122 4.64 -2.16 19.97
CA ARG A 122 5.33 -2.89 21.05
C ARG A 122 5.75 -4.28 20.60
N ILE A 123 6.56 -4.34 19.54
CA ILE A 123 6.94 -5.57 18.84
C ILE A 123 7.55 -6.62 19.80
N ASP A 124 8.42 -6.17 20.70
CA ASP A 124 9.13 -7.07 21.61
C ASP A 124 8.22 -7.73 22.66
N THR A 125 6.98 -7.25 22.82
CA THR A 125 5.98 -7.85 23.73
C THR A 125 5.09 -8.90 23.04
N ILE A 126 5.26 -9.15 21.74
CA ILE A 126 4.55 -10.20 21.01
C ILE A 126 5.10 -11.57 21.45
N ALA A 127 4.22 -12.43 21.96
CA ALA A 127 4.61 -13.73 22.53
C ALA A 127 5.01 -14.72 21.42
N ASP A 128 4.22 -14.81 20.33
CA ASP A 128 4.55 -15.68 19.20
C ASP A 128 5.84 -15.18 18.49
N PRO A 129 6.93 -16.00 18.50
CA PRO A 129 8.19 -15.62 17.87
C PRO A 129 8.06 -15.34 16.36
N ARG A 130 7.26 -16.17 15.65
CA ARG A 130 7.07 -16.02 14.21
C ARG A 130 6.34 -14.71 13.89
N LEU A 131 5.25 -14.42 14.59
CA LEU A 131 4.51 -13.18 14.43
C LEU A 131 5.40 -11.96 14.75
N ARG A 132 6.18 -12.04 15.82
CA ARG A 132 7.12 -10.98 16.21
C ARG A 132 8.14 -10.67 15.12
N GLU A 133 8.75 -11.71 14.52
CA GLU A 133 9.71 -11.56 13.42
C GLU A 133 9.06 -11.00 12.16
N LEU A 134 7.86 -11.48 11.79
CA LEU A 134 7.10 -10.95 10.65
C LEU A 134 6.72 -9.48 10.83
N VAL A 135 6.28 -9.10 12.02
CA VAL A 135 5.93 -7.70 12.34
C VAL A 135 7.19 -6.82 12.31
N ARG A 136 8.32 -7.29 12.85
CA ARG A 136 9.60 -6.56 12.79
C ARG A 136 10.05 -6.37 11.33
N TRP A 137 9.98 -7.43 10.53
CA TRP A 137 10.31 -7.38 9.11
C TRP A 137 9.42 -6.39 8.36
N GLY A 138 8.10 -6.49 8.52
CA GLY A 138 7.14 -5.58 7.89
C GLY A 138 7.39 -4.12 8.28
N ARG A 139 7.65 -3.86 9.58
CA ARG A 139 7.93 -2.52 10.13
C ARG A 139 9.15 -1.86 9.50
N LEU A 140 10.17 -2.65 9.16
CA LEU A 140 11.46 -2.19 8.62
C LEU A 140 11.58 -2.37 7.11
N SER A 141 10.57 -2.93 6.43
CA SER A 141 10.62 -3.31 5.01
C SER A 141 10.98 -2.16 4.05
N GLY A 142 10.64 -0.92 4.38
CA GLY A 142 10.96 0.27 3.59
C GLY A 142 12.33 0.90 3.90
N GLY A 143 13.01 0.46 4.97
CA GLY A 143 14.27 1.02 5.44
C GLY A 143 15.50 0.57 4.66
N ALA A 144 16.66 1.15 5.02
CA ALA A 144 17.95 0.72 4.49
C ALA A 144 18.42 -0.57 5.20
N GLU A 145 18.29 -0.61 6.52
CA GLU A 145 18.58 -1.80 7.34
C GLU A 145 17.31 -2.62 7.50
N ARG A 146 17.28 -3.81 6.92
CA ARG A 146 16.16 -4.73 6.96
C ARG A 146 16.59 -6.06 7.56
N PRO A 147 15.78 -6.66 8.46
CA PRO A 147 16.04 -8.02 8.93
C PRO A 147 15.86 -9.02 7.78
N ALA A 148 16.52 -10.17 7.90
CA ALA A 148 16.31 -11.29 7.00
C ALA A 148 14.81 -11.65 6.96
N PRO A 149 14.27 -12.01 5.77
CA PRO A 149 12.87 -12.40 5.64
C PRO A 149 12.57 -13.66 6.48
N PRO A 150 11.65 -13.60 7.47
CA PRO A 150 11.35 -14.72 8.37
C PRO A 150 10.30 -15.67 7.79
N PHE A 151 10.38 -15.97 6.50
CA PHE A 151 9.42 -16.80 5.78
C PHE A 151 10.08 -17.55 4.62
N THR A 152 9.40 -18.56 4.12
CA THR A 152 9.88 -19.41 3.03
C THR A 152 9.65 -18.75 1.65
N PRO A 153 10.40 -19.16 0.61
CA PRO A 153 10.13 -18.71 -0.76
C PRO A 153 8.70 -18.98 -1.24
N ALA A 154 8.03 -19.99 -0.72
CA ALA A 154 6.65 -20.31 -1.06
C ALA A 154 5.62 -19.31 -0.50
N GLU A 155 5.96 -18.61 0.58
CA GLU A 155 5.14 -17.56 1.20
C GLU A 155 5.46 -16.16 0.66
N ALA A 156 6.59 -16.02 -0.04
CA ALA A 156 7.09 -14.75 -0.55
C ALA A 156 6.07 -13.96 -1.40
N PRO A 157 5.32 -14.58 -2.35
CA PRO A 157 4.35 -13.83 -3.14
C PRO A 157 3.30 -13.12 -2.30
N GLU A 158 2.85 -13.74 -1.22
CA GLU A 158 1.82 -13.18 -0.35
C GLU A 158 2.38 -12.15 0.64
N LEU A 159 3.53 -12.44 1.26
CA LEU A 159 4.12 -11.56 2.29
C LEU A 159 4.82 -10.34 1.67
N ILE A 160 5.65 -10.54 0.63
CA ILE A 160 6.25 -9.43 -0.11
C ILE A 160 5.15 -8.65 -0.84
N GLY A 161 4.18 -9.35 -1.44
CA GLY A 161 3.01 -8.73 -2.05
C GLY A 161 2.24 -7.84 -1.08
N THR A 162 1.98 -8.31 0.15
CA THR A 162 1.36 -7.51 1.21
C THR A 162 2.20 -6.28 1.51
N ALA A 163 3.51 -6.41 1.67
CA ALA A 163 4.38 -5.26 1.88
C ALA A 163 4.30 -4.26 0.70
N VAL A 164 4.38 -4.73 -0.56
CA VAL A 164 4.27 -3.88 -1.76
C VAL A 164 2.92 -3.16 -1.81
N ALA A 165 1.81 -3.87 -1.62
CA ALA A 165 0.48 -3.27 -1.60
C ALA A 165 0.38 -2.18 -0.54
N PHE A 166 0.86 -2.43 0.69
CA PHE A 166 0.78 -1.43 1.76
C PHE A 166 1.82 -0.31 1.64
N HIS A 167 2.95 -0.53 1.00
CA HIS A 167 3.82 0.56 0.59
C HIS A 167 3.17 1.49 -0.44
N HIS A 168 2.33 0.97 -1.33
CA HIS A 168 1.52 1.80 -2.23
C HIS A 168 0.39 2.52 -1.47
N PHE A 169 -0.48 1.77 -0.78
CA PHE A 169 -1.65 2.34 -0.13
C PHE A 169 -1.30 3.36 0.95
N ASN A 170 -0.28 3.10 1.79
CA ASN A 170 0.10 4.04 2.83
C ASN A 170 0.53 5.39 2.27
N ARG A 171 1.23 5.40 1.12
CA ARG A 171 1.64 6.63 0.44
C ARG A 171 0.44 7.42 -0.04
N MET A 172 -0.52 6.77 -0.65
CA MET A 172 -1.76 7.40 -1.13
C MET A 172 -2.63 7.90 0.03
N VAL A 173 -2.80 7.06 1.05
CA VAL A 173 -3.60 7.39 2.25
C VAL A 173 -3.01 8.58 3.01
N ASN A 174 -1.70 8.65 3.20
CA ASN A 174 -1.04 9.78 3.86
C ASN A 174 -1.34 11.13 3.20
N ILE A 175 -1.53 11.12 1.88
CA ILE A 175 -1.80 12.35 1.12
C ILE A 175 -3.30 12.65 1.07
N PHE A 176 -4.12 11.66 0.75
CA PHE A 176 -5.49 11.86 0.30
C PHE A 176 -6.56 11.45 1.33
N LEU A 177 -6.20 10.93 2.50
CA LEU A 177 -7.17 10.67 3.58
C LEU A 177 -6.85 11.45 4.85
N GLN A 178 -7.86 11.50 5.73
CA GLN A 178 -7.69 12.02 7.10
C GLN A 178 -6.81 11.07 7.92
N GLU A 179 -6.29 11.53 9.06
CA GLU A 179 -5.35 10.77 9.88
C GLU A 179 -5.96 9.52 10.56
N SER A 180 -7.25 9.48 10.78
CA SER A 180 -7.91 8.32 11.41
C SER A 180 -9.29 8.04 10.81
N PRO A 181 -9.64 6.77 10.61
CA PRO A 181 -10.99 6.35 10.22
C PRO A 181 -11.98 6.41 11.37
N LEU A 182 -11.49 6.54 12.60
CA LEU A 182 -12.31 6.52 13.81
C LEU A 182 -12.71 7.93 14.23
N PRO A 183 -13.92 8.11 14.78
CA PRO A 183 -14.34 9.39 15.35
C PRO A 183 -13.33 9.89 16.39
N PRO A 184 -13.18 11.21 16.58
CA PRO A 184 -12.24 11.80 17.55
C PRO A 184 -12.75 11.65 19.00
N VAL A 185 -12.94 10.42 19.45
CA VAL A 185 -13.33 10.07 20.84
C VAL A 185 -12.12 9.66 21.67
N ARG A 186 -12.15 9.91 22.97
CA ARG A 186 -11.04 9.67 23.91
C ARG A 186 -11.41 8.66 25.00
N GLY A 187 -10.40 8.13 25.68
CA GLY A 187 -10.54 7.29 26.88
C GLY A 187 -11.30 5.97 26.63
N ARG A 188 -12.18 5.60 27.58
CA ARG A 188 -12.94 4.33 27.53
C ARG A 188 -13.86 4.21 26.31
N VAL A 189 -14.39 5.35 25.82
CA VAL A 189 -15.25 5.39 24.63
C VAL A 189 -14.47 4.97 23.39
N ARG A 190 -13.24 5.45 23.21
CA ARG A 190 -12.37 5.03 22.10
C ARG A 190 -12.13 3.51 22.11
N GLY A 191 -11.89 2.94 23.29
CA GLY A 191 -11.74 1.48 23.44
C GLY A 191 -13.00 0.70 23.06
N ALA A 192 -14.19 1.18 23.41
CA ALA A 192 -15.46 0.55 23.05
C ALA A 192 -15.73 0.64 21.53
N VAL A 193 -15.53 1.82 20.93
CA VAL A 193 -15.64 2.04 19.48
C VAL A 193 -14.69 1.12 18.71
N ARG A 194 -13.43 1.01 19.15
CA ARG A 194 -12.44 0.13 18.53
C ARG A 194 -12.83 -1.36 18.62
N ARG A 195 -13.35 -1.84 19.76
CA ARG A 195 -13.85 -3.21 19.89
C ARG A 195 -15.04 -3.50 18.98
N GLY A 196 -15.99 -2.55 18.88
CA GLY A 196 -17.12 -2.65 17.96
C GLY A 196 -16.66 -2.71 16.50
N ALA A 197 -15.74 -1.84 16.10
CA ALA A 197 -15.13 -1.85 14.78
C ALA A 197 -14.37 -3.16 14.50
N ALA A 198 -13.62 -3.69 15.47
CA ALA A 198 -12.92 -4.96 15.34
C ALA A 198 -13.88 -6.13 15.07
N GLY A 199 -15.01 -6.19 15.77
CA GLY A 199 -16.03 -7.21 15.52
C GLY A 199 -16.63 -7.15 14.12
N ILE A 200 -16.83 -5.94 13.57
CA ILE A 200 -17.30 -5.75 12.20
C ILE A 200 -16.21 -6.12 11.20
N MET A 201 -15.02 -5.56 11.35
CA MET A 201 -13.90 -5.78 10.43
C MET A 201 -13.44 -7.24 10.40
N GLY A 202 -13.42 -7.93 11.56
CA GLY A 202 -13.11 -9.35 11.63
C GLY A 202 -14.12 -10.21 10.87
N ARG A 203 -15.43 -9.88 10.95
CA ARG A 203 -16.46 -10.60 10.17
C ARG A 203 -16.33 -10.35 8.67
N LEU A 204 -16.04 -9.12 8.26
CA LEU A 204 -15.82 -8.78 6.85
C LEU A 204 -14.55 -9.48 6.32
N ALA A 205 -13.49 -9.57 7.12
CA ALA A 205 -12.24 -10.18 6.75
C ALA A 205 -12.27 -11.73 6.79
N GLY A 206 -13.24 -12.34 7.46
CA GLY A 206 -13.38 -13.80 7.59
C GLY A 206 -14.01 -14.50 6.37
N GLY A 207 -14.41 -13.75 5.34
CA GLY A 207 -14.92 -14.31 4.09
C GLY A 207 -13.78 -14.65 3.13
N GLY A 208 -13.73 -15.92 2.66
CA GLY A 208 -12.79 -16.34 1.62
C GLY A 208 -13.15 -15.80 0.24
N THR A 209 -12.15 -15.43 -0.55
CA THR A 209 -12.31 -14.93 -1.92
C THR A 209 -11.43 -15.73 -2.87
N GLY A 210 -12.03 -16.22 -3.98
CA GLY A 210 -11.29 -16.97 -5.00
C GLY A 210 -10.30 -16.10 -5.79
N PRO A 211 -9.21 -16.70 -6.31
CA PRO A 211 -8.19 -16.00 -7.07
C PRO A 211 -8.69 -15.55 -8.44
N GLY A 212 -8.10 -14.47 -8.96
CA GLY A 212 -8.28 -14.01 -10.34
C GLY A 212 -9.55 -13.21 -10.62
N GLY A 213 -10.44 -13.04 -9.64
CA GLY A 213 -11.76 -12.43 -9.86
C GLY A 213 -11.75 -10.93 -10.18
N SER A 214 -10.61 -10.26 -10.06
CA SER A 214 -10.46 -8.83 -10.43
C SER A 214 -9.60 -8.59 -11.66
N LEU A 215 -8.95 -9.60 -12.20
CA LEU A 215 -7.96 -9.43 -13.26
C LEU A 215 -8.53 -8.80 -14.54
N ASP A 216 -9.79 -9.06 -14.87
CA ASP A 216 -10.47 -8.52 -16.06
C ASP A 216 -10.74 -7.00 -16.00
N LEU A 217 -10.49 -6.36 -14.85
CA LEU A 217 -10.55 -4.90 -14.74
C LEU A 217 -9.40 -4.20 -15.49
N LEU A 218 -8.34 -4.91 -15.78
CA LEU A 218 -7.16 -4.39 -16.47
C LEU A 218 -6.77 -5.30 -17.64
N PRO A 219 -6.22 -4.75 -18.73
CA PRO A 219 -5.77 -5.57 -19.86
C PRO A 219 -4.57 -6.44 -19.47
N PRO A 220 -4.36 -7.58 -20.17
CA PRO A 220 -3.13 -8.33 -20.10
C PRO A 220 -1.91 -7.45 -20.42
N ALA A 221 -0.77 -7.71 -19.77
CA ALA A 221 0.43 -6.91 -19.96
C ALA A 221 1.70 -7.78 -19.96
N VAL A 222 2.77 -7.25 -20.55
CA VAL A 222 4.12 -7.85 -20.44
C VAL A 222 4.64 -7.60 -19.02
N SER A 223 5.36 -8.57 -18.46
CA SER A 223 5.92 -8.44 -17.10
C SER A 223 7.04 -7.41 -17.07
N PRO A 224 6.90 -6.31 -16.34
CA PRO A 224 8.03 -5.42 -16.09
C PRO A 224 9.04 -6.11 -15.15
N PRO A 225 10.31 -5.70 -15.14
CA PRO A 225 11.31 -6.21 -14.20
C PRO A 225 10.94 -5.88 -12.75
N GLY A 226 11.42 -6.69 -11.80
CA GLY A 226 11.22 -6.48 -10.36
C GLY A 226 9.93 -7.07 -9.80
N LEU A 227 9.35 -8.07 -10.49
CA LEU A 227 8.19 -8.84 -10.05
C LEU A 227 8.50 -10.31 -9.75
N GLU A 228 9.77 -10.67 -9.67
CA GLU A 228 10.23 -12.05 -9.45
C GLU A 228 9.67 -12.62 -8.13
N TRP A 229 9.43 -11.78 -7.15
CA TRP A 229 8.82 -12.16 -5.87
C TRP A 229 7.41 -12.76 -6.01
N ALA A 230 6.69 -12.43 -7.08
CA ALA A 230 5.31 -12.86 -7.30
C ALA A 230 5.19 -14.20 -8.05
N ALA A 231 6.29 -14.72 -8.62
CA ALA A 231 6.28 -15.84 -9.56
C ALA A 231 5.65 -17.14 -9.00
N GLY A 232 5.67 -17.34 -7.69
CA GLY A 232 5.12 -18.54 -7.04
C GLY A 232 3.59 -18.58 -6.93
N GLN A 233 2.88 -17.49 -7.26
CA GLN A 233 1.41 -17.38 -7.20
C GLN A 233 0.88 -16.70 -8.47
N PRO A 234 0.30 -17.46 -9.42
CA PRO A 234 -0.07 -16.94 -10.75
C PRO A 234 -1.01 -15.73 -10.71
N HIS A 235 -2.03 -15.72 -9.83
CA HIS A 235 -2.97 -14.60 -9.71
C HIS A 235 -2.30 -13.33 -9.16
N ILE A 236 -1.37 -13.46 -8.20
CA ILE A 236 -0.60 -12.33 -7.67
C ILE A 236 0.36 -11.78 -8.74
N ALA A 237 1.05 -12.67 -9.47
CA ALA A 237 1.95 -12.28 -10.56
C ALA A 237 1.20 -11.51 -11.65
N GLU A 238 0.01 -12.02 -12.04
CA GLU A 238 -0.83 -11.38 -13.05
C GLU A 238 -1.38 -10.04 -12.56
N ALA A 239 -1.84 -9.96 -11.31
CA ALA A 239 -2.32 -8.73 -10.70
C ALA A 239 -1.24 -7.65 -10.67
N ALA A 240 -0.05 -7.99 -10.18
CA ALA A 240 1.07 -7.06 -10.11
C ALA A 240 1.51 -6.56 -11.49
N ARG A 241 1.60 -7.47 -12.48
CA ARG A 241 1.95 -7.15 -13.85
C ARG A 241 0.98 -6.17 -14.50
N ARG A 242 -0.33 -6.48 -14.47
CA ARG A 242 -1.38 -5.64 -15.05
C ARG A 242 -1.46 -4.28 -14.35
N ALA A 243 -1.42 -4.27 -13.03
CA ALA A 243 -1.49 -3.03 -12.26
C ALA A 243 -0.33 -2.09 -12.54
N LEU A 244 0.91 -2.61 -12.55
CA LEU A 244 2.10 -1.81 -12.85
C LEU A 244 2.07 -1.26 -14.27
N ALA A 245 1.77 -2.09 -15.27
CA ALA A 245 1.69 -1.66 -16.66
C ALA A 245 0.61 -0.58 -16.85
N ALA A 246 -0.58 -0.78 -16.32
CA ALA A 246 -1.69 0.15 -16.46
C ALA A 246 -1.42 1.51 -15.82
N VAL A 247 -0.76 1.53 -14.65
CA VAL A 247 -0.39 2.78 -13.98
C VAL A 247 0.75 3.48 -14.72
N GLU A 248 1.75 2.75 -15.21
CA GLU A 248 2.84 3.30 -16.03
C GLU A 248 2.31 3.92 -17.33
N ASP A 249 1.43 3.20 -18.05
CA ASP A 249 0.78 3.73 -19.24
C ASP A 249 -0.08 4.97 -18.97
N SER A 250 -0.75 5.01 -17.83
CA SER A 250 -1.51 6.18 -17.41
C SER A 250 -0.60 7.38 -17.12
N ALA A 251 0.49 7.15 -16.40
CA ALA A 251 1.47 8.19 -16.10
C ALA A 251 2.20 8.68 -17.34
N ALA A 252 2.51 7.79 -18.30
CA ALA A 252 3.15 8.18 -19.55
C ALA A 252 2.32 9.20 -20.38
N ARG A 253 1.00 9.21 -20.19
CA ARG A 253 0.09 10.15 -20.89
C ARG A 253 -0.10 11.49 -20.18
N SER A 254 0.11 11.57 -18.87
CA SER A 254 -0.27 12.75 -18.07
C SER A 254 0.86 13.32 -17.21
N VAL A 255 1.89 12.52 -16.89
CA VAL A 255 3.03 12.99 -16.10
C VAL A 255 4.18 13.37 -17.03
N PRO A 256 4.74 14.57 -16.94
CA PRO A 256 5.86 14.99 -17.78
C PRO A 256 7.03 14.00 -17.72
N GLU A 257 7.61 13.67 -18.87
CA GLU A 257 8.69 12.67 -18.96
C GLU A 257 9.88 13.01 -18.06
N GLN A 258 10.28 14.28 -18.00
CA GLN A 258 11.37 14.75 -17.14
C GLN A 258 11.09 14.51 -15.66
N VAL A 259 9.82 14.60 -15.22
CA VAL A 259 9.41 14.28 -13.84
C VAL A 259 9.50 12.77 -13.61
N ARG A 260 9.03 11.96 -14.57
CA ARG A 260 9.11 10.50 -14.48
C ARG A 260 10.56 10.02 -14.44
N GLN A 261 11.41 10.56 -15.30
CA GLN A 261 12.84 10.23 -15.31
C GLN A 261 13.51 10.58 -13.98
N LEU A 262 13.29 11.81 -13.47
CA LEU A 262 13.85 12.25 -12.19
C LEU A 262 13.47 11.31 -11.04
N VAL A 263 12.19 10.95 -10.92
CA VAL A 263 11.71 10.07 -9.84
C VAL A 263 12.30 8.66 -9.99
N THR A 264 12.36 8.13 -11.21
CA THR A 264 12.94 6.82 -11.49
C THR A 264 14.42 6.76 -11.13
N ASP A 265 15.19 7.77 -11.51
CA ASP A 265 16.63 7.86 -11.19
C ASP A 265 16.86 7.96 -9.67
N ARG A 266 16.02 8.73 -8.97
CA ARG A 266 16.09 8.85 -7.52
C ARG A 266 15.69 7.56 -6.79
N LEU A 267 14.71 6.84 -7.29
CA LEU A 267 14.36 5.52 -6.76
C LEU A 267 15.49 4.49 -6.95
N ALA A 268 16.21 4.54 -8.07
CA ALA A 268 17.37 3.67 -8.34
C ALA A 268 18.56 3.97 -7.41
N THR A 269 18.82 5.25 -7.12
CA THR A 269 19.93 5.67 -6.24
C THR A 269 19.63 5.53 -4.74
N GLY A 270 18.37 5.30 -4.36
CA GLY A 270 17.95 5.16 -2.97
C GLY A 270 17.40 6.45 -2.34
N PRO A 271 17.05 6.39 -1.04
CA PRO A 271 16.52 7.55 -0.33
C PRO A 271 17.55 8.69 -0.24
N PRO A 272 17.09 9.93 0.02
CA PRO A 272 18.00 11.06 0.27
C PRO A 272 19.01 10.72 1.37
N PRO A 273 20.23 11.25 1.29
CA PRO A 273 21.25 11.01 2.30
C PRO A 273 20.83 11.54 3.68
N GLY A 274 21.07 10.75 4.72
CA GLY A 274 20.84 11.08 6.12
C GLY A 274 19.61 10.43 6.77
N PRO A 275 19.66 10.20 8.09
CA PRO A 275 18.53 9.68 8.83
C PRO A 275 17.54 10.83 9.10
N GLY A 276 16.44 10.85 8.41
CA GLY A 276 15.43 11.86 8.71
C GLY A 276 14.43 12.13 7.61
N PRO A 277 13.52 13.07 7.84
CA PRO A 277 12.56 13.47 6.83
C PRO A 277 13.28 14.07 5.62
N VAL A 278 12.67 13.90 4.45
CA VAL A 278 13.09 14.62 3.23
C VAL A 278 13.07 16.11 3.51
N ASN A 279 14.21 16.79 3.35
CA ASN A 279 14.30 18.21 3.66
C ASN A 279 14.02 19.07 2.42
N ARG A 280 13.57 20.31 2.67
CA ARG A 280 13.27 21.28 1.60
C ARG A 280 14.47 21.64 0.72
N PRO A 281 15.71 21.84 1.27
CA PRO A 281 16.89 22.06 0.46
C PRO A 281 17.15 20.95 -0.55
N TRP A 282 17.08 19.68 -0.13
CA TRP A 282 17.23 18.54 -1.04
C TRP A 282 16.18 18.54 -2.16
N LEU A 283 14.89 18.79 -1.83
CA LEU A 283 13.83 18.87 -2.84
C LEU A 283 14.10 20.02 -3.84
N ALA A 284 14.55 21.18 -3.35
CA ALA A 284 14.88 22.32 -4.21
C ALA A 284 16.06 21.99 -5.14
N GLU A 285 17.12 21.39 -4.61
CA GLU A 285 18.30 20.98 -5.36
C GLU A 285 17.96 19.98 -6.47
N VAL A 286 17.27 18.87 -6.14
CA VAL A 286 16.98 17.81 -7.11
C VAL A 286 15.98 18.25 -8.18
N THR A 287 15.14 19.25 -7.91
CA THR A 287 14.18 19.76 -8.88
C THR A 287 14.68 21.02 -9.64
N ALA A 288 15.86 21.55 -9.29
CA ALA A 288 16.37 22.81 -9.85
C ALA A 288 16.55 22.78 -11.39
N GLY A 289 16.92 21.62 -11.94
CA GLY A 289 17.11 21.43 -13.39
C GLY A 289 15.82 21.29 -14.21
N LEU A 290 14.66 21.20 -13.54
CA LEU A 290 13.38 21.08 -14.23
C LEU A 290 12.80 22.46 -14.58
N PRO A 291 12.00 22.56 -15.68
CA PRO A 291 11.15 23.74 -15.93
C PRO A 291 10.28 24.08 -14.72
N ASP A 292 10.04 25.39 -14.51
CA ASP A 292 9.27 25.87 -13.34
C ASP A 292 7.86 25.27 -13.26
N GLU A 293 7.22 25.02 -14.39
CA GLU A 293 5.90 24.38 -14.47
C GLU A 293 5.91 22.92 -13.99
N HIS A 294 7.03 22.21 -14.12
CA HIS A 294 7.15 20.80 -13.73
C HIS A 294 7.58 20.59 -12.27
N ARG A 295 8.18 21.61 -11.62
CA ARG A 295 8.70 21.49 -10.26
C ARG A 295 7.66 21.10 -9.21
N PRO A 296 6.42 21.64 -9.19
CA PRO A 296 5.39 21.23 -8.26
C PRO A 296 5.06 19.73 -8.38
N ALA A 297 4.85 19.23 -9.60
CA ALA A 297 4.60 17.81 -9.85
C ALA A 297 5.78 16.93 -9.40
N ALA A 298 7.01 17.33 -9.68
CA ALA A 298 8.21 16.63 -9.24
C ALA A 298 8.33 16.58 -7.71
N ARG A 299 8.05 17.67 -7.01
CA ARG A 299 8.05 17.74 -5.53
C ARG A 299 7.00 16.81 -4.94
N LEU A 300 5.77 16.84 -5.46
CA LEU A 300 4.71 15.94 -5.00
C LEU A 300 5.10 14.48 -5.24
N ALA A 301 5.60 14.13 -6.43
CA ALA A 301 6.02 12.76 -6.76
C ALA A 301 7.18 12.27 -5.88
N LEU A 302 8.21 13.09 -5.66
CA LEU A 302 9.34 12.76 -4.78
C LEU A 302 8.90 12.59 -3.32
N LEU A 303 8.07 13.49 -2.81
CA LEU A 303 7.51 13.35 -1.46
C LEU A 303 6.64 12.09 -1.36
N THR A 304 5.80 11.82 -2.36
CA THR A 304 5.01 10.58 -2.41
C THR A 304 5.91 9.35 -2.34
N ALA A 305 6.98 9.31 -3.11
CA ALA A 305 7.88 8.18 -3.18
C ALA A 305 8.67 7.94 -1.88
N PHE A 306 9.16 9.01 -1.23
CA PHE A 306 10.13 8.92 -0.14
C PHE A 306 9.59 9.32 1.24
N ALA A 307 8.61 10.22 1.30
CA ALA A 307 8.14 10.80 2.57
C ALA A 307 6.69 11.31 2.47
N SER A 308 5.76 10.47 2.02
CA SER A 308 4.36 10.84 1.78
C SER A 308 3.66 11.50 2.98
N TYR A 309 4.06 11.15 4.20
CA TYR A 309 3.58 11.76 5.44
C TYR A 309 3.98 13.23 5.61
N GLN A 310 4.84 13.77 4.74
CA GLN A 310 5.25 15.18 4.71
C GLN A 310 4.51 16.01 3.64
N VAL A 311 3.67 15.39 2.82
CA VAL A 311 2.87 16.14 1.86
C VAL A 311 1.85 16.98 2.61
N THR A 312 1.97 18.30 2.47
CA THR A 312 1.08 19.29 3.08
C THR A 312 0.08 19.83 2.05
N ASP A 313 -0.98 20.52 2.54
CA ASP A 313 -1.94 21.21 1.69
C ASP A 313 -1.25 22.19 0.70
N ALA A 314 -0.15 22.83 1.13
CA ALA A 314 0.62 23.75 0.28
C ALA A 314 1.25 23.02 -0.92
N VAL A 315 1.78 21.82 -0.75
CA VAL A 315 2.38 21.04 -1.85
C VAL A 315 1.33 20.69 -2.91
N VAL A 316 0.14 20.28 -2.45
CA VAL A 316 -0.98 19.98 -3.37
C VAL A 316 -1.50 21.25 -4.03
N ALA A 317 -1.60 22.36 -3.29
CA ALA A 317 -2.03 23.65 -3.82
C ALA A 317 -1.08 24.18 -4.91
N GLU A 318 0.24 23.97 -4.80
CA GLU A 318 1.21 24.30 -5.85
C GLU A 318 0.90 23.56 -7.16
N CYS A 319 0.53 22.26 -7.09
CA CYS A 319 0.11 21.48 -8.25
C CYS A 319 -1.20 22.02 -8.85
N ARG A 320 -2.18 22.32 -7.99
CA ARG A 320 -3.47 22.93 -8.40
C ARG A 320 -3.27 24.29 -9.09
N ALA A 321 -2.35 25.10 -8.60
CA ALA A 321 -2.03 26.40 -9.22
C ALA A 321 -1.44 26.27 -10.63
N ARG A 322 -0.96 25.08 -11.01
CA ARG A 322 -0.51 24.73 -12.38
C ARG A 322 -1.60 24.04 -13.22
N GLY A 323 -2.83 24.01 -12.73
CA GLY A 323 -3.99 23.47 -13.45
C GLY A 323 -4.22 21.98 -13.30
N GLN A 324 -3.43 21.26 -12.45
CA GLN A 324 -3.63 19.83 -12.28
C GLN A 324 -5.00 19.53 -11.65
N ASP A 325 -5.78 18.68 -12.28
CA ASP A 325 -7.09 18.24 -11.81
C ASP A 325 -6.98 17.01 -10.85
N ASP A 326 -8.12 16.47 -10.41
CA ASP A 326 -8.17 15.33 -9.52
C ASP A 326 -7.59 14.05 -10.16
N THR A 327 -7.82 13.86 -11.46
CA THR A 327 -7.32 12.71 -12.22
C THR A 327 -5.80 12.76 -12.33
N GLU A 328 -5.25 13.93 -12.63
CA GLU A 328 -3.81 14.13 -12.77
C GLU A 328 -3.08 13.98 -11.44
N LEU A 329 -3.63 14.53 -10.34
CA LEU A 329 -3.06 14.36 -9.00
C LEU A 329 -3.05 12.90 -8.55
N ILE A 330 -4.14 12.16 -8.75
CA ILE A 330 -4.21 10.74 -8.40
C ILE A 330 -3.29 9.92 -9.30
N THR A 331 -3.19 10.24 -10.59
CA THR A 331 -2.30 9.53 -11.52
C THR A 331 -0.83 9.75 -11.14
N LEU A 332 -0.42 10.99 -10.90
CA LEU A 332 0.94 11.35 -10.49
C LEU A 332 1.35 10.67 -9.18
N ALA A 333 0.53 10.83 -8.15
CA ALA A 333 0.82 10.25 -6.83
C ALA A 333 0.74 8.71 -6.85
N GLY A 334 -0.27 8.14 -7.53
CA GLY A 334 -0.45 6.69 -7.67
C GLY A 334 0.73 6.02 -8.39
N TRP A 335 1.22 6.65 -9.47
CA TRP A 335 2.40 6.20 -10.18
C TRP A 335 3.66 6.26 -9.30
N ALA A 336 3.92 7.39 -8.65
CA ALA A 336 5.09 7.55 -7.78
C ALA A 336 5.05 6.58 -6.58
N ALA A 337 3.87 6.38 -5.98
CA ALA A 337 3.65 5.45 -4.87
C ALA A 337 3.89 3.99 -5.29
N LEU A 338 3.38 3.59 -6.46
CA LEU A 338 3.51 2.22 -6.94
C LEU A 338 4.93 1.92 -7.44
N SER A 339 5.60 2.89 -8.09
CA SER A 339 7.02 2.79 -8.48
C SER A 339 7.94 2.61 -7.27
N ALA A 340 7.70 3.37 -6.20
CA ALA A 340 8.43 3.21 -4.94
C ALA A 340 8.14 1.86 -4.27
N ALA A 341 6.89 1.41 -4.29
CA ALA A 341 6.49 0.11 -3.74
C ALA A 341 7.11 -1.06 -4.50
N ARG A 342 7.18 -0.99 -5.85
CA ARG A 342 7.88 -1.97 -6.69
C ARG A 342 9.35 -2.08 -6.29
N GLN A 343 10.04 -0.96 -6.11
CA GLN A 343 11.44 -0.94 -5.71
C GLN A 343 11.66 -1.60 -4.32
N VAL A 344 10.71 -1.41 -3.40
CA VAL A 344 10.74 -2.13 -2.11
C VAL A 344 10.60 -3.64 -2.34
N GLY A 345 9.64 -4.09 -3.14
CA GLY A 345 9.43 -5.51 -3.46
C GLY A 345 10.66 -6.18 -4.05
N THR A 346 11.34 -5.50 -5.00
CA THR A 346 12.60 -5.98 -5.60
C THR A 346 13.68 -6.18 -4.54
N ARG A 347 13.86 -5.21 -3.63
CA ARG A 347 14.86 -5.31 -2.54
C ARG A 347 14.54 -6.42 -1.56
N LEU A 348 13.28 -6.55 -1.15
CA LEU A 348 12.85 -7.62 -0.23
C LEU A 348 13.06 -9.01 -0.82
N TYR A 349 12.85 -9.16 -2.13
CA TYR A 349 13.12 -10.42 -2.81
C TYR A 349 14.63 -10.71 -2.94
N SER A 350 15.45 -9.70 -3.21
CA SER A 350 16.90 -9.83 -3.19
C SER A 350 17.42 -10.28 -1.82
N ASP A 351 16.89 -9.71 -0.72
CA ASP A 351 17.26 -10.11 0.64
C ASP A 351 16.91 -11.60 0.89
N LEU A 352 15.74 -12.07 0.42
CA LEU A 352 15.31 -13.45 0.56
C LEU A 352 16.24 -14.42 -0.20
N THR A 353 16.62 -14.08 -1.43
CA THR A 353 17.48 -14.95 -2.27
C THR A 353 18.92 -15.00 -1.75
N THR A 354 19.45 -13.89 -1.25
CA THR A 354 20.79 -13.81 -0.66
C THR A 354 20.88 -14.65 0.61
N CYS A 355 19.90 -14.56 1.51
CA CYS A 355 19.83 -15.38 2.72
C CYS A 355 19.74 -16.87 2.39
N GLY A 356 18.94 -17.26 1.40
CA GLY A 356 18.79 -18.65 0.97
C GLY A 356 20.06 -19.25 0.36
N VAL A 357 20.89 -18.43 -0.29
CA VAL A 357 22.21 -18.85 -0.80
C VAL A 357 23.19 -19.03 0.36
N ALA A 358 23.24 -18.10 1.31
CA ALA A 358 24.13 -18.18 2.47
C ALA A 358 23.86 -19.41 3.33
N ALA A 359 22.57 -19.73 3.59
CA ALA A 359 22.19 -20.94 4.33
C ALA A 359 22.66 -22.22 3.62
N ARG A 360 22.50 -22.34 2.31
CA ARG A 360 22.98 -23.49 1.52
C ARG A 360 24.51 -23.61 1.46
N CYS A 361 25.23 -22.50 1.59
CA CYS A 361 26.70 -22.54 1.66
C CYS A 361 27.21 -22.97 3.04
N ALA A 362 26.47 -22.64 4.10
CA ALA A 362 26.80 -23.05 5.47
C ALA A 362 26.54 -24.56 5.72
N ASP A 363 25.56 -25.16 5.03
CA ASP A 363 25.21 -26.60 5.13
C ASP A 363 26.06 -27.53 4.23
N ARG A 364 27.01 -27.02 3.47
CA ARG A 364 27.99 -27.90 2.76
C ARG A 364 29.00 -28.40 3.76
N PRO A 365 29.06 -29.72 4.06
CA PRO A 365 30.12 -30.28 4.86
C PRO A 365 31.42 -29.99 4.15
N GLY A 366 32.36 -29.35 4.85
CA GLY A 366 33.70 -29.10 4.35
C GLY A 366 34.29 -30.42 3.87
N GLY A 367 34.57 -30.51 2.56
CA GLY A 367 35.30 -31.59 2.01
C GLY A 367 36.68 -31.59 2.68
N ALA A 368 36.91 -32.57 3.56
CA ALA A 368 38.22 -32.87 4.03
C ALA A 368 38.96 -33.58 2.87
N GLU A 369 40.01 -32.96 2.33
CA GLU A 369 41.11 -33.61 1.73
C GLU A 369 42.16 -33.95 2.79
#